data_8550cb5594890c623cadd18f922a4617
#
_entry.id   8550cb5594890c623cadd18f922a4617
#
_cell.length_a   1.000
_cell.length_b   1.000
_cell.length_c   1.000
_cell.angle_alpha   90.00
_cell.angle_beta   90.00
_cell.angle_gamma   90.00
#
_symmetry.space_group_name_H-M   'P 1'
#
loop_
_entity.id
_entity.type
_entity.pdbx_description
1 polymer ?
#
loop_
_entity_poly.entity_id
_entity_poly.type
_entity_poly.pdbx_seq_one_letter_code
_entity_poly.pdbx_strand_id
1 'polypeptide(L)'
;MNVLHETSGVIVRRVVDFSDTQVPEHAHDWPVLSIFVLGGYLNQTELGKRLIDGPSAVLYRAGSAHRNTALSVGFEQIEIEFDQEWLGWGPDPGTPVSHWIGGHAGFMARSLAQYCSGAISAAGIRTAVCQFIRGVGVPERTHAAWVDVVSQYLRKDTSLKVHELARTIGRHPSWLGSAYRQATGEGLLEAVARFRIERAARLLRETDQSYACVALEAGFCDQSHMNRSFRRILRRLPTAVRTDRRR
;
A
#
# COMPACT_ATOMS: atom_id res chain seq x y z
N MET A 1 10.93 1.00 11.81
CA MET A 1 10.54 2.40 11.49
C MET A 1 11.82 3.19 11.19
N ASN A 2 11.86 3.93 10.10
CA ASN A 2 13.01 4.74 9.70
C ASN A 2 12.54 6.17 9.39
N VAL A 3 13.12 7.18 10.06
CA VAL A 3 12.83 8.60 9.80
C VAL A 3 13.53 9.00 8.51
N LEU A 4 12.77 9.48 7.53
CA LEU A 4 13.26 9.96 6.24
C LEU A 4 13.52 11.47 6.26
N HIS A 5 12.67 12.20 6.98
CA HIS A 5 12.75 13.65 7.11
C HIS A 5 12.09 14.10 8.41
N GLU A 6 12.71 15.07 9.09
CA GLU A 6 12.16 15.67 10.31
C GLU A 6 12.56 17.14 10.38
N THR A 7 11.57 17.99 10.51
CA THR A 7 11.72 19.43 10.75
C THR A 7 10.60 19.93 11.64
N SER A 8 10.65 21.21 12.04
CA SER A 8 9.56 21.83 12.78
C SER A 8 8.25 21.74 11.98
N GLY A 9 7.27 21.03 12.52
CA GLY A 9 5.92 20.90 11.97
C GLY A 9 5.70 19.72 11.01
N VAL A 10 6.71 18.93 10.66
CA VAL A 10 6.51 17.72 9.84
C VAL A 10 7.55 16.64 10.13
N ILE A 11 7.08 15.40 10.22
CA ILE A 11 7.90 14.20 10.33
C ILE A 11 7.46 13.23 9.25
N VAL A 12 8.41 12.74 8.45
CA VAL A 12 8.18 11.70 7.44
C VAL A 12 8.91 10.43 7.85
N ARG A 13 8.18 9.33 7.96
CA ARG A 13 8.72 8.03 8.35
C ARG A 13 8.42 7.00 7.28
N ARG A 14 9.35 6.07 7.09
CA ARG A 14 9.08 4.81 6.40
C ARG A 14 8.85 3.74 7.44
N VAL A 15 7.66 3.17 7.43
CA VAL A 15 7.26 2.10 8.32
C VAL A 15 7.16 0.82 7.49
N VAL A 16 7.86 -0.20 7.95
CA VAL A 16 7.84 -1.54 7.34
C VAL A 16 7.56 -2.51 8.45
N ASP A 17 6.44 -3.18 8.38
CA ASP A 17 6.04 -4.21 9.31
C ASP A 17 5.54 -5.44 8.55
N PHE A 18 6.19 -6.57 8.78
CA PHE A 18 5.83 -7.86 8.22
C PHE A 18 5.42 -8.86 9.31
N SER A 19 5.20 -8.39 10.53
CA SER A 19 4.61 -9.19 11.60
C SER A 19 3.08 -9.17 11.50
N ASP A 20 2.42 -10.16 12.09
CA ASP A 20 0.95 -10.17 12.26
C ASP A 20 0.55 -9.26 13.42
N THR A 21 1.10 -8.05 13.44
CA THR A 21 0.96 -7.13 14.57
C THR A 21 -0.44 -6.52 14.56
N GLN A 22 -1.09 -6.61 15.71
CA GLN A 22 -2.21 -5.73 16.02
C GLN A 22 -1.65 -4.46 16.66
N VAL A 23 -1.87 -3.33 16.01
CA VAL A 23 -1.65 -2.03 16.63
C VAL A 23 -2.92 -1.73 17.44
N PRO A 24 -2.82 -1.68 18.79
CA PRO A 24 -3.99 -1.41 19.65
C PRO A 24 -4.60 -0.06 19.31
N GLU A 25 -5.78 0.19 19.85
CA GLU A 25 -6.44 1.47 19.65
C GLU A 25 -5.59 2.61 20.19
N HIS A 26 -5.35 3.60 19.34
CA HIS A 26 -4.57 4.79 19.63
C HIS A 26 -5.05 5.96 18.78
N ALA A 27 -4.61 7.15 19.14
CA ALA A 27 -4.80 8.38 18.38
C ALA A 27 -3.48 9.14 18.30
N HIS A 28 -3.38 10.02 17.36
CA HIS A 28 -2.20 10.89 17.17
C HIS A 28 -2.50 12.32 17.62
N ASP A 29 -1.51 13.00 18.20
CA ASP A 29 -1.64 14.41 18.58
C ASP A 29 -1.69 15.31 17.33
N TRP A 30 -1.06 14.89 16.24
CA TRP A 30 -1.06 15.56 14.95
C TRP A 30 -1.76 14.72 13.88
N PRO A 31 -2.28 15.33 12.81
CA PRO A 31 -2.76 14.59 11.66
C PRO A 31 -1.68 13.71 11.04
N VAL A 32 -2.04 12.51 10.65
CA VAL A 32 -1.15 11.53 9.99
C VAL A 32 -1.72 11.11 8.66
N LEU A 33 -0.96 11.33 7.59
CA LEU A 33 -1.23 10.78 6.28
C LEU A 33 -0.39 9.51 6.09
N SER A 34 -1.02 8.36 6.18
CA SER A 34 -0.41 7.05 5.93
C SER A 34 -0.60 6.66 4.48
N ILE A 35 0.50 6.44 3.74
CA ILE A 35 0.50 6.11 2.32
C ILE A 35 1.05 4.71 2.15
N PHE A 36 0.21 3.76 1.73
CA PHE A 36 0.58 2.38 1.53
C PHE A 36 1.26 2.18 0.18
N VAL A 37 2.45 1.61 0.22
CA VAL A 37 3.24 1.25 -0.96
C VAL A 37 3.05 -0.22 -1.29
N LEU A 38 2.95 -1.06 -0.24
CA LEU A 38 2.78 -2.50 -0.34
C LEU A 38 1.98 -3.05 0.84
N GLY A 39 1.20 -4.11 0.59
CA GLY A 39 0.39 -4.76 1.61
C GLY A 39 -0.66 -3.81 2.17
N GLY A 40 -1.00 -3.99 3.44
CA GLY A 40 -2.01 -3.16 4.08
C GLY A 40 -2.46 -3.71 5.43
N TYR A 41 -3.57 -3.19 5.89
CA TYR A 41 -4.19 -3.63 7.15
C TYR A 41 -5.71 -3.48 7.13
N LEU A 42 -6.35 -4.16 8.07
CA LEU A 42 -7.73 -3.88 8.43
C LEU A 42 -7.74 -2.70 9.39
N ASN A 43 -8.20 -1.55 8.90
CA ASN A 43 -8.40 -0.35 9.70
C ASN A 43 -9.77 -0.42 10.39
N GLN A 44 -9.80 -0.15 11.67
CA GLN A 44 -11.02 -0.05 12.46
C GLN A 44 -11.07 1.30 13.14
N THR A 45 -12.16 2.02 12.91
CA THR A 45 -12.47 3.35 13.49
C THR A 45 -13.87 3.32 14.06
N GLU A 46 -14.31 4.42 14.65
CA GLU A 46 -15.72 4.61 15.06
C GLU A 46 -16.70 4.52 13.87
N LEU A 47 -16.23 4.81 12.64
CA LEU A 47 -17.03 4.70 11.41
C LEU A 47 -17.15 3.26 10.88
N GLY A 48 -16.47 2.30 11.52
CA GLY A 48 -16.50 0.89 11.16
C GLY A 48 -15.14 0.32 10.76
N LYS A 49 -15.18 -0.83 10.09
CA LYS A 49 -13.99 -1.54 9.63
C LYS A 49 -13.78 -1.35 8.13
N ARG A 50 -12.56 -1.06 7.72
CA ARG A 50 -12.20 -0.92 6.31
C ARG A 50 -10.89 -1.64 5.98
N LEU A 51 -10.91 -2.43 4.92
CA LEU A 51 -9.70 -3.04 4.39
C LEU A 51 -8.92 -2.01 3.58
N ILE A 52 -7.69 -1.75 3.97
CA ILE A 52 -6.73 -0.92 3.26
C ILE A 52 -5.71 -1.88 2.63
N ASP A 53 -5.68 -1.94 1.31
CA ASP A 53 -4.84 -2.89 0.59
C ASP A 53 -4.34 -2.27 -0.73
N GLY A 54 -3.05 -2.45 -0.98
CA GLY A 54 -2.37 -1.92 -2.16
C GLY A 54 -2.13 -0.40 -2.12
N PRO A 55 -1.85 0.23 -3.26
CA PRO A 55 -1.60 1.66 -3.33
C PRO A 55 -2.82 2.46 -2.87
N SER A 56 -2.70 3.04 -1.69
CA SER A 56 -3.78 3.75 -1.02
C SER A 56 -3.22 4.76 -0.03
N ALA A 57 -4.05 5.66 0.46
CA ALA A 57 -3.71 6.56 1.54
C ALA A 57 -4.85 6.65 2.55
N VAL A 58 -4.49 6.88 3.80
CA VAL A 58 -5.43 7.15 4.88
C VAL A 58 -4.95 8.39 5.61
N LEU A 59 -5.83 9.36 5.78
CA LEU A 59 -5.58 10.54 6.60
C LEU A 59 -6.34 10.38 7.91
N TYR A 60 -5.63 10.30 9.00
CA TYR A 60 -6.16 10.41 10.35
C TYR A 60 -6.02 11.86 10.81
N ARG A 61 -7.09 12.45 11.27
CA ARG A 61 -7.04 13.76 11.93
C ARG A 61 -6.52 13.61 13.35
N ALA A 62 -5.99 14.68 13.90
CA ALA A 62 -5.58 14.72 15.29
C ALA A 62 -6.72 14.25 16.21
N GLY A 63 -6.41 13.41 17.18
CA GLY A 63 -7.37 12.82 18.11
C GLY A 63 -8.26 11.71 17.54
N SER A 64 -8.15 11.36 16.27
CA SER A 64 -8.98 10.29 15.68
C SER A 64 -8.51 8.91 16.13
N ALA A 65 -9.28 8.28 17.02
CA ALA A 65 -8.98 6.95 17.53
C ALA A 65 -9.14 5.89 16.42
N HIS A 66 -8.15 5.01 16.31
CA HIS A 66 -8.18 3.91 15.37
C HIS A 66 -7.34 2.73 15.82
N ARG A 67 -7.68 1.55 15.30
CA ARG A 67 -6.96 0.30 15.50
C ARG A 67 -6.62 -0.31 14.16
N ASN A 68 -5.41 -0.86 14.05
CA ASN A 68 -4.94 -1.48 12.81
C ASN A 68 -4.54 -2.93 13.06
N THR A 69 -5.00 -3.83 12.18
CA THR A 69 -4.55 -5.22 12.16
C THR A 69 -3.85 -5.47 10.84
N ALA A 70 -2.55 -5.71 10.88
CA ALA A 70 -1.77 -5.97 9.67
C ALA A 70 -2.32 -7.17 8.91
N LEU A 71 -2.32 -7.11 7.59
CA LEU A 71 -2.60 -8.28 6.77
C LEU A 71 -1.43 -9.27 6.88
N SER A 72 -1.71 -10.56 6.65
CA SER A 72 -0.72 -11.64 6.77
C SER A 72 0.57 -11.43 5.96
N VAL A 73 0.55 -10.55 4.98
CA VAL A 73 1.71 -10.14 4.17
C VAL A 73 2.49 -8.98 4.78
N GLY A 74 1.96 -8.35 5.85
CA GLY A 74 2.51 -7.11 6.39
C GLY A 74 2.24 -5.91 5.49
N PHE A 75 2.96 -4.82 5.75
CA PHE A 75 2.83 -3.61 4.93
C PHE A 75 4.14 -2.81 4.88
N GLU A 76 4.24 -2.00 3.85
CA GLU A 76 5.19 -0.91 3.73
C GLU A 76 4.40 0.37 3.48
N GLN A 77 4.62 1.37 4.34
CA GLN A 77 3.97 2.67 4.21
C GLN A 77 4.95 3.82 4.43
N ILE A 78 4.61 4.97 3.86
CA ILE A 78 5.18 6.26 4.22
C ILE A 78 4.16 6.96 5.11
N GLU A 79 4.56 7.32 6.30
CA GLU A 79 3.78 8.15 7.22
C GLU A 79 4.29 9.59 7.17
N ILE A 80 3.37 10.51 7.01
CA ILE A 80 3.62 11.95 7.08
C ILE A 80 2.76 12.48 8.23
N GLU A 81 3.41 12.74 9.34
CA GLU A 81 2.81 13.39 10.51
C GLU A 81 3.11 14.89 10.43
N PHE A 82 2.10 15.72 10.56
CA PHE A 82 2.28 17.16 10.36
C PHE A 82 1.39 17.99 11.30
N ASP A 83 1.91 19.14 11.70
CA ASP A 83 1.13 20.15 12.39
C ASP A 83 0.09 20.78 11.43
N GLN A 84 -1.14 20.96 11.90
CA GLN A 84 -2.20 21.60 11.12
C GLN A 84 -1.81 23.00 10.63
N GLU A 85 -1.16 23.79 11.48
CA GLU A 85 -0.68 25.11 11.13
C GLU A 85 0.40 25.05 10.03
N TRP A 86 1.27 24.03 10.10
CA TRP A 86 2.28 23.80 9.07
C TRP A 86 1.65 23.57 7.70
N LEU A 87 0.54 22.85 7.62
CA LEU A 87 -0.17 22.63 6.37
C LEU A 87 -0.98 23.85 5.92
N GLY A 88 -1.25 24.79 6.82
CA GLY A 88 -2.14 25.93 6.58
C GLY A 88 -3.61 25.51 6.52
N TRP A 89 -3.95 24.42 7.22
CA TRP A 89 -5.32 23.98 7.42
C TRP A 89 -5.91 24.71 8.62
N GLY A 90 -7.03 25.38 8.37
CA GLY A 90 -7.91 25.81 9.45
C GLY A 90 -8.63 24.61 10.08
N PRO A 91 -9.37 24.83 11.18
CA PRO A 91 -10.19 23.81 11.78
C PRO A 91 -11.23 23.32 10.75
N ASP A 92 -10.99 22.13 10.18
CA ASP A 92 -11.94 21.49 9.27
C ASP A 92 -12.85 20.55 10.08
N PRO A 93 -14.16 20.77 10.10
CA PRO A 93 -15.12 19.90 10.76
C PRO A 93 -15.39 18.59 9.99
N GLY A 94 -14.53 18.24 9.02
CA GLY A 94 -14.69 17.07 8.17
C GLY A 94 -14.60 15.73 8.92
N THR A 95 -14.71 14.65 8.17
CA THR A 95 -14.65 13.28 8.70
C THR A 95 -13.34 13.03 9.45
N PRO A 96 -13.35 12.37 10.62
CA PRO A 96 -12.16 12.11 11.43
C PRO A 96 -11.11 11.28 10.69
N VAL A 97 -11.55 10.44 9.75
CA VAL A 97 -10.66 9.60 8.93
C VAL A 97 -11.11 9.65 7.47
N SER A 98 -10.19 9.91 6.56
CA SER A 98 -10.43 9.88 5.12
C SER A 98 -9.62 8.79 4.45
N HIS A 99 -10.24 8.03 3.55
CA HIS A 99 -9.62 6.91 2.86
C HIS A 99 -9.60 7.14 1.35
N TRP A 100 -8.46 6.90 0.73
CA TRP A 100 -8.26 6.95 -0.71
C TRP A 100 -7.67 5.63 -1.18
N ILE A 101 -8.50 4.76 -1.73
CA ILE A 101 -8.15 3.39 -2.07
C ILE A 101 -8.19 3.20 -3.58
N GLY A 102 -7.04 2.85 -4.16
CA GLY A 102 -6.87 2.55 -5.57
C GLY A 102 -7.16 3.72 -6.54
N GLY A 103 -7.35 3.41 -7.81
CA GLY A 103 -7.68 4.37 -8.87
C GLY A 103 -6.67 5.50 -9.00
N HIS A 104 -7.16 6.69 -9.36
CA HIS A 104 -6.34 7.89 -9.44
C HIS A 104 -5.72 8.25 -8.08
N ALA A 105 -6.45 8.03 -7.00
CA ALA A 105 -5.97 8.25 -5.64
C ALA A 105 -4.78 7.35 -5.29
N GLY A 106 -4.82 6.08 -5.67
CA GLY A 106 -3.70 5.16 -5.50
C GLY A 106 -2.47 5.56 -6.32
N PHE A 107 -2.67 6.09 -7.54
CA PHE A 107 -1.57 6.66 -8.33
C PHE A 107 -0.93 7.87 -7.64
N MET A 108 -1.73 8.81 -7.18
CA MET A 108 -1.26 10.00 -6.47
C MET A 108 -0.56 9.62 -5.16
N ALA A 109 -1.11 8.68 -4.40
CA ALA A 109 -0.51 8.17 -3.18
C ALA A 109 0.89 7.57 -3.44
N ARG A 110 1.01 6.72 -4.47
CA ARG A 110 2.31 6.15 -4.86
C ARG A 110 3.32 7.22 -5.29
N SER A 111 2.89 8.19 -6.08
CA SER A 111 3.74 9.30 -6.52
C SER A 111 4.24 10.12 -5.35
N LEU A 112 3.37 10.39 -4.37
CA LEU A 112 3.74 11.09 -3.13
C LEU A 112 4.72 10.26 -2.29
N ALA A 113 4.48 8.95 -2.14
CA ALA A 113 5.39 8.06 -1.42
C ALA A 113 6.78 8.02 -2.06
N GLN A 114 6.85 7.94 -3.40
CA GLN A 114 8.10 7.96 -4.14
C GLN A 114 8.82 9.30 -3.97
N TYR A 115 8.09 10.40 -4.02
CA TYR A 115 8.62 11.73 -3.79
C TYR A 115 9.21 11.85 -2.37
N CYS A 116 8.46 11.43 -1.35
CA CYS A 116 8.88 11.46 0.05
C CYS A 116 10.05 10.52 0.38
N SER A 117 10.36 9.56 -0.47
CA SER A 117 11.50 8.64 -0.32
C SER A 117 12.82 9.21 -0.86
N GLY A 118 12.79 10.37 -1.52
CA GLY A 118 13.96 11.08 -2.05
C GLY A 118 14.51 12.14 -1.08
N ALA A 119 15.53 12.84 -1.50
CA ALA A 119 16.06 14.01 -0.78
C ALA A 119 15.18 15.24 -1.08
N ILE A 120 14.32 15.61 -0.15
CA ILE A 120 13.33 16.67 -0.31
C ILE A 120 13.38 17.67 0.85
N SER A 121 12.94 18.91 0.57
CA SER A 121 12.77 19.95 1.57
C SER A 121 11.39 19.89 2.22
N ALA A 122 11.27 20.43 3.45
CA ALA A 122 9.97 20.57 4.13
C ALA A 122 8.93 21.32 3.28
N ALA A 123 9.34 22.36 2.57
CA ALA A 123 8.45 23.12 1.66
C ALA A 123 7.96 22.24 0.49
N GLY A 124 8.83 21.40 -0.05
CA GLY A 124 8.47 20.43 -1.09
C GLY A 124 7.47 19.40 -0.60
N ILE A 125 7.67 18.84 0.60
CA ILE A 125 6.72 17.92 1.23
C ILE A 125 5.35 18.59 1.42
N ARG A 126 5.34 19.81 1.98
CA ARG A 126 4.11 20.59 2.18
C ARG A 126 3.35 20.78 0.87
N THR A 127 4.03 21.20 -0.17
CA THR A 127 3.42 21.40 -1.50
C THR A 127 2.83 20.09 -2.03
N ALA A 128 3.57 19.00 -1.94
CA ALA A 128 3.13 17.68 -2.42
C ALA A 128 1.92 17.13 -1.64
N VAL A 129 1.93 17.27 -0.30
CA VAL A 129 0.80 16.89 0.56
C VAL A 129 -0.43 17.72 0.26
N CYS A 130 -0.29 19.06 0.13
CA CYS A 130 -1.40 19.94 -0.25
C CYS A 130 -1.99 19.56 -1.61
N GLN A 131 -1.13 19.29 -2.60
CA GLN A 131 -1.58 18.88 -3.93
C GLN A 131 -2.31 17.53 -3.88
N PHE A 132 -1.77 16.57 -3.11
CA PHE A 132 -2.41 15.28 -2.91
C PHE A 132 -3.82 15.44 -2.34
N ILE A 133 -3.95 16.14 -1.23
CA ILE A 133 -5.23 16.30 -0.54
C ILE A 133 -6.24 17.07 -1.39
N ARG A 134 -5.82 18.11 -2.10
CA ARG A 134 -6.69 18.89 -3.01
C ARG A 134 -7.02 18.13 -4.29
N GLY A 135 -6.09 17.33 -4.81
CA GLY A 135 -6.30 16.53 -6.03
C GLY A 135 -7.21 15.32 -5.80
N VAL A 136 -7.25 14.82 -4.57
CA VAL A 136 -8.05 13.65 -4.20
C VAL A 136 -9.36 14.03 -3.48
N GLY A 137 -9.59 15.32 -3.24
CA GLY A 137 -10.82 15.85 -2.64
C GLY A 137 -12.10 15.64 -3.49
N VAL A 138 -12.05 14.74 -4.47
CA VAL A 138 -13.21 14.22 -5.19
C VAL A 138 -13.66 12.94 -4.50
N PRO A 139 -14.96 12.81 -4.12
CA PRO A 139 -15.47 11.63 -3.46
C PRO A 139 -15.12 10.38 -4.24
N GLU A 140 -14.95 9.27 -3.49
CA GLU A 140 -14.73 7.91 -4.00
C GLU A 140 -15.34 7.72 -5.40
N ARG A 141 -14.50 7.82 -6.43
CA ARG A 141 -14.91 7.21 -7.69
C ARG A 141 -14.90 5.73 -7.40
N THR A 142 -16.09 5.17 -7.28
CA THR A 142 -16.31 3.74 -7.23
C THR A 142 -15.36 3.09 -8.21
N HIS A 143 -14.45 2.25 -7.72
CA HIS A 143 -13.64 1.41 -8.59
C HIS A 143 -14.56 0.80 -9.64
N ALA A 144 -14.18 0.85 -10.89
CA ALA A 144 -14.91 0.08 -11.88
C ALA A 144 -14.93 -1.38 -11.40
N ALA A 145 -16.09 -1.99 -11.27
CA ALA A 145 -16.28 -3.32 -10.67
C ALA A 145 -15.33 -4.39 -11.24
N TRP A 146 -14.88 -4.23 -12.48
CA TRP A 146 -13.92 -5.12 -13.13
C TRP A 146 -12.51 -5.06 -12.49
N VAL A 147 -12.11 -3.95 -11.84
CA VAL A 147 -10.82 -3.83 -11.13
C VAL A 147 -10.82 -4.73 -9.91
N ASP A 148 -11.93 -4.77 -9.17
CA ASP A 148 -12.08 -5.66 -8.02
C ASP A 148 -12.06 -7.12 -8.47
N VAL A 149 -12.70 -7.42 -9.60
CA VAL A 149 -12.67 -8.75 -10.22
C VAL A 149 -11.23 -9.13 -10.57
N VAL A 150 -10.47 -8.26 -11.23
CA VAL A 150 -9.05 -8.49 -11.54
C VAL A 150 -8.24 -8.76 -10.26
N SER A 151 -8.41 -7.92 -9.24
CA SER A 151 -7.70 -8.06 -7.97
C SER A 151 -8.05 -9.37 -7.26
N GLN A 152 -9.30 -9.79 -7.28
CA GLN A 152 -9.75 -11.08 -6.72
C GLN A 152 -9.12 -12.26 -7.46
N TYR A 153 -9.08 -12.23 -8.80
CA TYR A 153 -8.42 -13.28 -9.60
C TYR A 153 -6.92 -13.36 -9.29
N LEU A 154 -6.23 -12.21 -9.22
CA LEU A 154 -4.80 -12.17 -8.90
C LEU A 154 -4.49 -12.66 -7.48
N ARG A 155 -5.39 -12.43 -6.51
CA ARG A 155 -5.25 -13.00 -5.16
C ARG A 155 -5.47 -14.50 -5.11
N LYS A 156 -6.44 -14.99 -5.90
CA LYS A 156 -6.77 -16.42 -5.94
C LYS A 156 -5.69 -17.22 -6.65
N ASP A 157 -5.20 -16.72 -7.78
CA ASP A 157 -4.21 -17.39 -8.60
C ASP A 157 -3.19 -16.40 -9.19
N THR A 158 -2.05 -16.32 -8.52
CA THR A 158 -0.92 -15.46 -8.92
C THR A 158 -0.13 -16.04 -10.12
N SER A 159 -0.41 -17.28 -10.56
CA SER A 159 0.22 -17.89 -11.73
C SER A 159 -0.42 -17.45 -13.04
N LEU A 160 -1.67 -16.92 -13.00
CA LEU A 160 -2.42 -16.47 -14.16
C LEU A 160 -1.60 -15.54 -15.05
N LYS A 161 -1.65 -15.82 -16.35
CA LYS A 161 -1.06 -14.96 -17.37
C LYS A 161 -2.03 -13.85 -17.74
N VAL A 162 -1.49 -12.68 -18.10
CA VAL A 162 -2.30 -11.50 -18.45
C VAL A 162 -3.34 -11.79 -19.53
N HIS A 163 -3.03 -12.65 -20.52
CA HIS A 163 -3.97 -12.99 -21.58
C HIS A 163 -5.13 -13.88 -21.08
N GLU A 164 -4.89 -14.74 -20.09
CA GLU A 164 -5.93 -15.56 -19.45
C GLU A 164 -6.87 -14.67 -18.63
N LEU A 165 -6.29 -13.75 -17.85
CA LEU A 165 -7.05 -12.76 -17.09
C LEU A 165 -7.91 -11.88 -18.01
N ALA A 166 -7.34 -11.38 -19.12
CA ALA A 166 -8.07 -10.59 -20.11
C ALA A 166 -9.24 -11.37 -20.71
N ARG A 167 -9.04 -12.66 -21.03
CA ARG A 167 -10.10 -13.54 -21.53
C ARG A 167 -11.21 -13.70 -20.50
N THR A 168 -10.88 -13.91 -19.23
CA THR A 168 -11.86 -14.09 -18.14
C THR A 168 -12.77 -12.88 -17.98
N ILE A 169 -12.22 -11.66 -18.15
CA ILE A 169 -13.02 -10.43 -18.06
C ILE A 169 -13.60 -9.98 -19.42
N GLY A 170 -13.45 -10.79 -20.48
CA GLY A 170 -14.01 -10.51 -21.81
C GLY A 170 -13.37 -9.31 -22.50
N ARG A 171 -12.08 -9.07 -22.31
CA ARG A 171 -11.35 -7.91 -22.86
C ARG A 171 -10.04 -8.31 -23.53
N HIS A 172 -9.54 -7.43 -24.41
CA HIS A 172 -8.23 -7.65 -25.04
C HIS A 172 -7.09 -7.36 -24.03
N PRO A 173 -5.99 -8.14 -24.04
CA PRO A 173 -4.89 -7.95 -23.08
C PRO A 173 -4.27 -6.55 -23.07
N SER A 174 -4.11 -5.92 -24.23
CA SER A 174 -3.56 -4.55 -24.31
C SER A 174 -4.51 -3.50 -23.74
N TRP A 175 -5.82 -3.68 -23.93
CA TRP A 175 -6.83 -2.83 -23.28
C TRP A 175 -6.75 -2.99 -21.75
N LEU A 176 -6.68 -4.23 -21.26
CA LEU A 176 -6.63 -4.52 -19.85
C LEU A 176 -5.44 -3.83 -19.16
N GLY A 177 -4.25 -3.91 -19.76
CA GLY A 177 -3.05 -3.27 -19.20
C GLY A 177 -3.18 -1.74 -19.08
N SER A 178 -3.68 -1.09 -20.13
CA SER A 178 -3.88 0.37 -20.17
C SER A 178 -5.00 0.80 -19.23
N ALA A 179 -6.15 0.11 -19.26
CA ALA A 179 -7.29 0.42 -18.43
C ALA A 179 -7.00 0.19 -16.93
N TYR A 180 -6.26 -0.88 -16.60
CA TYR A 180 -5.87 -1.15 -15.22
C TYR A 180 -4.96 -0.04 -14.68
N ARG A 181 -3.95 0.38 -15.47
CA ARG A 181 -3.09 1.50 -15.08
C ARG A 181 -3.87 2.81 -14.92
N GLN A 182 -4.81 3.08 -15.82
CA GLN A 182 -5.66 4.28 -15.74
C GLN A 182 -6.57 4.25 -14.50
N ALA A 183 -7.11 3.08 -14.16
CA ALA A 183 -8.02 2.90 -13.04
C ALA A 183 -7.31 2.85 -11.68
N THR A 184 -6.11 2.24 -11.60
CA THR A 184 -5.41 1.98 -10.34
C THR A 184 -4.13 2.78 -10.16
N GLY A 185 -3.62 3.41 -11.22
CA GLY A 185 -2.31 4.05 -11.25
C GLY A 185 -1.14 3.05 -11.25
N GLU A 186 -1.40 1.75 -11.11
CA GLU A 186 -0.42 0.68 -11.11
C GLU A 186 -0.44 -0.08 -12.45
N GLY A 187 0.73 -0.41 -13.00
CA GLY A 187 0.77 -1.30 -14.15
C GLY A 187 0.30 -2.71 -13.79
N LEU A 188 -0.46 -3.36 -14.68
CA LEU A 188 -0.98 -4.69 -14.41
C LEU A 188 0.11 -5.72 -14.08
N LEU A 189 1.27 -5.67 -14.76
CA LEU A 189 2.42 -6.54 -14.46
C LEU A 189 3.07 -6.21 -13.10
N GLU A 190 3.01 -4.97 -12.68
CA GLU A 190 3.46 -4.54 -11.34
C GLU A 190 2.52 -5.10 -10.28
N ALA A 191 1.21 -5.02 -10.51
CA ALA A 191 0.20 -5.63 -9.64
C ALA A 191 0.39 -7.15 -9.54
N VAL A 192 0.59 -7.86 -10.66
CA VAL A 192 0.90 -9.29 -10.66
C VAL A 192 2.15 -9.60 -9.82
N ALA A 193 3.23 -8.82 -10.00
CA ALA A 193 4.45 -9.01 -9.22
C ALA A 193 4.22 -8.76 -7.72
N ARG A 194 3.42 -7.77 -7.36
CA ARG A 194 3.03 -7.46 -5.98
C ARG A 194 2.25 -8.61 -5.36
N PHE A 195 1.19 -9.11 -6.01
CA PHE A 195 0.41 -10.25 -5.51
C PHE A 195 1.26 -11.53 -5.35
N ARG A 196 2.20 -11.78 -6.27
CA ARG A 196 3.16 -12.89 -6.13
C ARG A 196 4.05 -12.75 -4.90
N ILE A 197 4.55 -11.54 -4.65
CA ILE A 197 5.37 -11.26 -3.46
C ILE A 197 4.54 -11.42 -2.19
N GLU A 198 3.32 -10.91 -2.16
CA GLU A 198 2.40 -11.05 -1.03
C GLU A 198 2.14 -12.53 -0.72
N ARG A 199 1.84 -13.33 -1.75
CA ARG A 199 1.65 -14.78 -1.59
C ARG A 199 2.93 -15.47 -1.10
N ALA A 200 4.09 -15.17 -1.69
CA ALA A 200 5.35 -15.74 -1.26
C ALA A 200 5.71 -15.36 0.18
N ALA A 201 5.51 -14.09 0.57
CA ALA A 201 5.76 -13.63 1.93
C ALA A 201 4.86 -14.35 2.94
N ARG A 202 3.60 -14.61 2.61
CA ARG A 202 2.69 -15.42 3.41
C ARG A 202 3.20 -16.86 3.56
N LEU A 203 3.50 -17.54 2.46
CA LEU A 203 4.01 -18.92 2.47
C LEU A 203 5.32 -19.04 3.28
N LEU A 204 6.21 -18.07 3.15
CA LEU A 204 7.46 -18.03 3.91
C LEU A 204 7.23 -17.92 5.42
N ARG A 205 6.16 -17.27 5.84
CA ARG A 205 5.81 -17.12 7.27
C ARG A 205 4.97 -18.27 7.80
N GLU A 206 4.06 -18.80 7.00
CA GLU A 206 3.11 -19.81 7.45
C GLU A 206 3.64 -21.24 7.30
N THR A 207 4.65 -21.47 6.43
CA THR A 207 5.14 -22.80 6.10
C THR A 207 6.67 -22.94 6.21
N ASP A 208 7.14 -24.17 6.32
CA ASP A 208 8.57 -24.52 6.27
C ASP A 208 9.00 -25.02 4.87
N GLN A 209 8.20 -24.76 3.84
CA GLN A 209 8.54 -25.11 2.46
C GLN A 209 9.89 -24.54 2.03
N SER A 210 10.57 -25.22 1.11
CA SER A 210 11.79 -24.70 0.51
C SER A 210 11.54 -23.41 -0.25
N TYR A 211 12.53 -22.53 -0.37
CA TYR A 211 12.40 -21.29 -1.14
C TYR A 211 12.03 -21.54 -2.61
N ALA A 212 12.50 -22.66 -3.18
CA ALA A 212 12.15 -23.05 -4.55
C ALA A 212 10.66 -23.42 -4.66
N CYS A 213 10.13 -24.20 -3.72
CA CYS A 213 8.71 -24.53 -3.68
C CYS A 213 7.84 -23.28 -3.50
N VAL A 214 8.21 -22.41 -2.54
CA VAL A 214 7.51 -21.14 -2.34
C VAL A 214 7.51 -20.28 -3.60
N ALA A 215 8.63 -20.21 -4.32
CA ALA A 215 8.72 -19.44 -5.56
C ALA A 215 7.71 -19.95 -6.61
N LEU A 216 7.70 -21.26 -6.85
CA LEU A 216 6.79 -21.87 -7.82
C LEU A 216 5.32 -21.71 -7.41
N GLU A 217 4.99 -21.98 -6.15
CA GLU A 217 3.62 -21.84 -5.64
C GLU A 217 3.12 -20.39 -5.68
N ALA A 218 4.02 -19.43 -5.45
CA ALA A 218 3.68 -18.03 -5.57
C ALA A 218 3.62 -17.50 -7.01
N GLY A 219 3.88 -18.34 -8.02
CA GLY A 219 3.77 -17.99 -9.43
C GLY A 219 5.04 -17.40 -10.04
N PHE A 220 6.19 -17.52 -9.39
CA PHE A 220 7.50 -17.19 -9.98
C PHE A 220 8.02 -18.35 -10.82
N CYS A 221 8.84 -18.06 -11.83
CA CYS A 221 9.47 -19.11 -12.65
C CYS A 221 10.47 -19.95 -11.84
N ASP A 222 11.19 -19.31 -10.91
CA ASP A 222 12.22 -19.92 -10.08
C ASP A 222 12.51 -19.06 -8.83
N GLN A 223 13.33 -19.61 -7.92
CA GLN A 223 13.77 -18.91 -6.72
C GLN A 223 14.56 -17.63 -7.02
N SER A 224 15.35 -17.60 -8.10
CA SER A 224 16.14 -16.42 -8.48
C SER A 224 15.25 -15.27 -8.93
N HIS A 225 14.18 -15.58 -9.68
CA HIS A 225 13.15 -14.61 -10.07
C HIS A 225 12.44 -14.05 -8.82
N MET A 226 12.04 -14.90 -7.88
CA MET A 226 11.48 -14.48 -6.61
C MET A 226 12.44 -13.55 -5.85
N ASN A 227 13.71 -13.94 -5.70
CA ASN A 227 14.71 -13.14 -4.98
C ASN A 227 14.92 -11.75 -5.61
N ARG A 228 14.98 -11.67 -6.95
CA ARG A 228 15.09 -10.38 -7.67
C ARG A 228 13.85 -9.51 -7.43
N SER A 229 12.66 -10.10 -7.46
CA SER A 229 11.41 -9.38 -7.21
C SER A 229 11.31 -8.88 -5.77
N PHE A 230 11.70 -9.68 -4.78
CA PHE A 230 11.76 -9.27 -3.38
C PHE A 230 12.72 -8.09 -3.17
N ARG A 231 13.94 -8.17 -3.72
CA ARG A 231 14.90 -7.05 -3.65
C ARG A 231 14.37 -5.79 -4.30
N ARG A 232 13.73 -5.92 -5.46
CA ARG A 232 13.22 -4.77 -6.23
C ARG A 232 12.06 -4.08 -5.51
N ILE A 233 11.10 -4.84 -4.99
CA ILE A 233 9.84 -4.32 -4.45
C ILE A 233 9.95 -4.10 -2.94
N LEU A 234 10.40 -5.09 -2.17
CA LEU A 234 10.50 -5.02 -0.71
C LEU A 234 11.84 -4.49 -0.19
N ARG A 235 12.84 -4.34 -1.05
CA ARG A 235 14.22 -4.05 -0.63
C ARG A 235 14.78 -5.06 0.39
N ARG A 236 14.21 -6.25 0.45
CA ARG A 236 14.54 -7.33 1.39
C ARG A 236 14.74 -8.64 0.66
N LEU A 237 15.28 -9.63 1.34
CA LEU A 237 15.41 -11.00 0.84
C LEU A 237 14.29 -11.88 1.43
N PRO A 238 13.86 -12.95 0.74
CA PRO A 238 12.92 -13.93 1.27
C PRO A 238 13.38 -14.54 2.59
N THR A 239 14.71 -14.70 2.78
CA THR A 239 15.30 -15.19 4.04
C THR A 239 14.99 -14.29 5.23
N ALA A 240 15.04 -12.98 5.06
CA ALA A 240 14.71 -12.04 6.12
C ALA A 240 13.23 -12.13 6.52
N VAL A 241 12.32 -12.29 5.55
CA VAL A 241 10.87 -12.46 5.80
C VAL A 241 10.59 -13.75 6.60
N ARG A 242 11.31 -14.84 6.30
CA ARG A 242 11.18 -16.09 7.06
C ARG A 242 11.74 -15.99 8.48
N THR A 243 12.81 -15.24 8.68
CA THR A 243 13.43 -15.07 10.01
C THR A 243 12.54 -14.27 10.95
N ASP A 244 11.78 -13.30 10.43
CA ASP A 244 10.84 -12.49 11.22
C ASP A 244 9.72 -13.35 11.86
N ARG A 245 9.37 -14.51 11.29
CA ARG A 245 8.44 -15.50 11.87
C ARG A 245 8.93 -16.08 13.22
N ARG A 246 10.24 -16.15 13.41
CA ARG A 246 10.86 -16.85 14.56
C ARG A 246 11.14 -15.93 15.74
N ARG A 247 10.77 -14.67 15.63
CA ARG A 247 10.86 -13.68 16.70
C ARG A 247 9.48 -13.33 17.24
#